data_2f89068dd0ffff7c9a96c2e48c8606cd
#
_entry.id   2f89068dd0ffff7c9a96c2e48c8606cd
#
_cell.length_a   1.000
_cell.length_b   1.000
_cell.length_c   1.000
_cell.angle_alpha   90.00
_cell.angle_beta   90.00
_cell.angle_gamma   90.00
#
_symmetry.space_group_name_H-M   'P 1'
#
loop_
_entity.id
_entity.type
_entity.pdbx_description
1 polymer ?
#
loop_
_entity_poly.entity_id
_entity_poly.type
_entity_poly.pdbx_seq_one_letter_code
_entity_poly.pdbx_strand_id
1 'polypeptide(L)'
;AINNSDVKNALLQRYMLNNDKTQMASLKSETLKHGGESVAALIEVMKNGKYPDKNRWMATFLLGQIMGDKSAPFLSKFLKHPHWVMRMASLKTMLALKQRGYSQQYASLLKDDSFIVRAQALDNIRTLKTVDAAPQVWAMLYDKKNYYQPTMNGKALKAKRSNIIKSVITTVGELKFEKARQPLLKMIQKERYNDIFPEMDASLAKITGQKSPNGDMSKKRIFWQRMALNTTI
;
A
#
# COMPACT_ATOMS: atom_id res chain seq x y z
N ALA A 1 -18.55 -38.95 -12.46
CA ALA A 1 -17.50 -37.92 -12.48
C ALA A 1 -18.10 -36.55 -12.25
N ILE A 2 -17.57 -35.81 -11.28
CA ILE A 2 -17.98 -34.42 -10.99
C ILE A 2 -17.38 -33.52 -12.09
N ASN A 3 -18.21 -32.80 -12.82
CA ASN A 3 -17.74 -31.89 -13.84
C ASN A 3 -17.43 -30.51 -13.24
N ASN A 4 -16.69 -29.63 -13.96
CA ASN A 4 -16.31 -28.30 -13.50
C ASN A 4 -17.52 -27.40 -13.16
N SER A 5 -18.67 -27.62 -13.85
CA SER A 5 -19.92 -26.88 -13.60
C SER A 5 -20.48 -27.20 -12.21
N ASP A 6 -20.41 -28.47 -11.79
CA ASP A 6 -20.92 -28.89 -10.48
C ASP A 6 -20.04 -28.32 -9.35
N VAL A 7 -18.71 -28.35 -9.52
CA VAL A 7 -17.77 -27.74 -8.58
C VAL A 7 -18.04 -26.24 -8.46
N LYS A 8 -18.18 -25.55 -9.59
CA LYS A 8 -18.47 -24.11 -9.62
C LYS A 8 -19.76 -23.79 -8.86
N ASN A 9 -20.84 -24.49 -9.16
CA ASN A 9 -22.13 -24.21 -8.53
C ASN A 9 -22.13 -24.50 -7.03
N ALA A 10 -21.50 -25.59 -6.61
CA ALA A 10 -21.38 -25.93 -5.19
C ALA A 10 -20.59 -24.86 -4.42
N LEU A 11 -19.48 -24.38 -4.97
CA LEU A 11 -18.68 -23.31 -4.37
C LEU A 11 -19.45 -21.99 -4.31
N LEU A 12 -20.14 -21.60 -5.40
CA LEU A 12 -20.90 -20.35 -5.44
C LEU A 12 -21.96 -20.29 -4.36
N GLN A 13 -22.64 -21.41 -4.07
CA GLN A 13 -23.62 -21.49 -2.99
C GLN A 13 -22.98 -21.17 -1.64
N ARG A 14 -21.80 -21.71 -1.37
CA ARG A 14 -21.07 -21.47 -0.13
C ARG A 14 -20.53 -20.04 -0.03
N TYR A 15 -20.05 -19.46 -1.13
CA TYR A 15 -19.56 -18.08 -1.16
C TYR A 15 -20.68 -17.05 -0.99
N MET A 16 -21.94 -17.45 -1.19
CA MET A 16 -23.08 -16.56 -0.97
C MET A 16 -23.47 -16.44 0.51
N LEU A 17 -23.05 -17.37 1.34
CA LEU A 17 -23.45 -17.43 2.74
C LEU A 17 -22.64 -16.45 3.61
N ASN A 18 -23.24 -16.00 4.69
CA ASN A 18 -22.52 -15.27 5.73
C ASN A 18 -21.76 -16.27 6.61
N ASN A 19 -20.59 -16.70 6.15
CA ASN A 19 -19.80 -17.72 6.79
C ASN A 19 -19.18 -17.21 8.11
N ASP A 20 -19.22 -18.04 9.16
CA ASP A 20 -18.44 -17.81 10.36
C ASP A 20 -16.96 -18.21 10.13
N LYS A 21 -16.14 -18.04 11.15
CA LYS A 21 -14.70 -18.34 11.05
C LYS A 21 -14.42 -19.79 10.68
N THR A 22 -15.15 -20.74 11.25
CA THR A 22 -14.99 -22.18 10.97
C THR A 22 -15.43 -22.48 9.53
N GLN A 23 -16.57 -21.93 9.10
CA GLN A 23 -17.09 -22.09 7.75
C GLN A 23 -16.15 -21.45 6.70
N MET A 24 -15.55 -20.30 7.01
CA MET A 24 -14.55 -19.67 6.15
C MET A 24 -13.32 -20.57 5.96
N ALA A 25 -12.82 -21.17 7.04
CA ALA A 25 -11.70 -22.10 6.97
C ALA A 25 -12.03 -23.33 6.13
N SER A 26 -13.22 -23.89 6.30
CA SER A 26 -13.71 -25.02 5.52
C SER A 26 -13.84 -24.66 4.03
N LEU A 27 -14.40 -23.49 3.74
CA LEU A 27 -14.57 -23.01 2.36
C LEU A 27 -13.22 -22.78 1.68
N LYS A 28 -12.25 -22.23 2.41
CA LYS A 28 -10.87 -22.08 1.93
C LYS A 28 -10.27 -23.42 1.56
N SER A 29 -10.36 -24.41 2.46
CA SER A 29 -9.85 -25.77 2.21
C SER A 29 -10.49 -26.41 1.01
N GLU A 30 -11.81 -26.31 0.87
CA GLU A 30 -12.55 -26.88 -0.24
C GLU A 30 -12.15 -26.23 -1.57
N THR A 31 -12.02 -24.91 -1.58
CA THR A 31 -11.59 -24.15 -2.76
C THR A 31 -10.19 -24.58 -3.22
N LEU A 32 -9.25 -24.68 -2.28
CA LEU A 32 -7.87 -25.10 -2.57
C LEU A 32 -7.79 -26.55 -3.03
N LYS A 33 -8.63 -27.42 -2.47
CA LYS A 33 -8.70 -28.84 -2.84
C LYS A 33 -9.06 -29.02 -4.33
N HIS A 34 -9.99 -28.24 -4.83
CA HIS A 34 -10.39 -28.29 -6.24
C HIS A 34 -9.41 -27.59 -7.17
N GLY A 35 -8.49 -26.76 -6.63
CA GLY A 35 -7.44 -26.12 -7.42
C GLY A 35 -7.99 -25.34 -8.61
N GLY A 36 -7.47 -25.62 -9.81
CA GLY A 36 -7.88 -24.92 -11.03
C GLY A 36 -9.36 -24.97 -11.33
N GLU A 37 -10.07 -26.02 -10.89
CA GLU A 37 -11.52 -26.14 -11.09
C GLU A 37 -12.31 -25.09 -10.28
N SER A 38 -11.69 -24.48 -9.27
CA SER A 38 -12.31 -23.41 -8.48
C SER A 38 -12.24 -22.04 -9.16
N VAL A 39 -11.39 -21.86 -10.16
CA VAL A 39 -11.08 -20.53 -10.73
C VAL A 39 -12.33 -19.84 -11.25
N ALA A 40 -13.18 -20.55 -11.98
CA ALA A 40 -14.39 -19.95 -12.52
C ALA A 40 -15.33 -19.41 -11.44
N ALA A 41 -15.47 -20.14 -10.32
CA ALA A 41 -16.27 -19.68 -9.17
C ALA A 41 -15.63 -18.45 -8.51
N LEU A 42 -14.32 -18.45 -8.32
CA LEU A 42 -13.61 -17.32 -7.69
C LEU A 42 -13.78 -16.04 -8.51
N ILE A 43 -13.65 -16.12 -9.83
CA ILE A 43 -13.83 -14.99 -10.73
C ILE A 43 -15.27 -14.45 -10.63
N GLU A 44 -16.26 -15.31 -10.60
CA GLU A 44 -17.66 -14.91 -10.44
C GLU A 44 -17.89 -14.15 -9.13
N VAL A 45 -17.35 -14.68 -8.02
CA VAL A 45 -17.45 -14.04 -6.70
C VAL A 45 -16.79 -12.68 -6.70
N MET A 46 -15.62 -12.56 -7.31
CA MET A 46 -14.89 -11.28 -7.40
C MET A 46 -15.64 -10.23 -8.21
N LYS A 47 -16.30 -10.65 -9.28
CA LYS A 47 -17.00 -9.74 -10.19
C LYS A 47 -18.36 -9.28 -9.68
N ASN A 48 -18.97 -10.00 -8.76
CA ASN A 48 -20.37 -9.79 -8.40
C ASN A 48 -20.54 -9.29 -6.97
N GLY A 49 -21.05 -8.06 -6.83
CA GLY A 49 -21.25 -7.39 -5.54
C GLY A 49 -22.30 -8.01 -4.63
N LYS A 50 -23.09 -8.99 -5.11
CA LYS A 50 -24.06 -9.68 -4.26
C LYS A 50 -23.42 -10.61 -3.24
N TYR A 51 -22.17 -11.06 -3.49
CA TYR A 51 -21.44 -11.89 -2.54
C TYR A 51 -20.92 -11.05 -1.38
N PRO A 52 -20.90 -11.58 -0.12
CA PRO A 52 -20.37 -10.85 1.03
C PRO A 52 -18.92 -10.42 0.84
N ASP A 53 -18.58 -9.25 1.33
CA ASP A 53 -17.24 -8.65 1.17
C ASP A 53 -16.13 -9.58 1.64
N LYS A 54 -16.28 -10.19 2.83
CA LYS A 54 -15.26 -11.09 3.37
C LYS A 54 -15.03 -12.31 2.47
N ASN A 55 -16.10 -12.80 1.83
CA ASN A 55 -16.00 -13.93 0.89
C ASN A 55 -15.32 -13.49 -0.42
N ARG A 56 -15.63 -12.30 -0.91
CA ARG A 56 -14.97 -11.72 -2.09
C ARG A 56 -13.48 -11.48 -1.85
N TRP A 57 -13.14 -11.02 -0.64
CA TRP A 57 -11.74 -10.85 -0.22
C TRP A 57 -10.99 -12.18 -0.27
N MET A 58 -11.56 -13.22 0.36
CA MET A 58 -10.96 -14.55 0.36
C MET A 58 -10.84 -15.11 -1.06
N ALA A 59 -11.87 -14.96 -1.89
CA ALA A 59 -11.85 -15.43 -3.28
C ALA A 59 -10.69 -14.79 -4.06
N THR A 60 -10.44 -13.51 -3.88
CA THR A 60 -9.34 -12.78 -4.53
C THR A 60 -7.99 -13.37 -4.14
N PHE A 61 -7.78 -13.58 -2.85
CA PHE A 61 -6.54 -14.13 -2.32
C PHE A 61 -6.31 -15.57 -2.80
N LEU A 62 -7.36 -16.38 -2.80
CA LEU A 62 -7.28 -17.78 -3.25
C LEU A 62 -7.05 -17.88 -4.75
N LEU A 63 -7.63 -16.98 -5.55
CA LEU A 63 -7.33 -16.92 -6.98
C LEU A 63 -5.83 -16.71 -7.21
N GLY A 64 -5.24 -15.76 -6.49
CA GLY A 64 -3.80 -15.52 -6.55
C GLY A 64 -2.98 -16.73 -6.12
N GLN A 65 -3.41 -17.39 -5.05
CA GLN A 65 -2.71 -18.57 -4.52
C GLN A 65 -2.76 -19.74 -5.50
N ILE A 66 -3.90 -19.97 -6.17
CA ILE A 66 -4.09 -21.07 -7.13
C ILE A 66 -3.37 -20.78 -8.45
N MET A 67 -3.50 -19.58 -8.99
CA MET A 67 -2.98 -19.22 -10.31
C MET A 67 -1.57 -18.61 -10.28
N GLY A 68 -1.12 -18.14 -9.12
CA GLY A 68 0.18 -17.48 -9.01
C GLY A 68 0.28 -16.25 -9.92
N ASP A 69 1.44 -16.07 -10.55
CA ASP A 69 1.72 -14.90 -11.40
C ASP A 69 0.73 -14.73 -12.55
N LYS A 70 0.13 -15.81 -13.01
CA LYS A 70 -0.86 -15.76 -14.09
C LYS A 70 -2.12 -14.98 -13.72
N SER A 71 -2.41 -14.84 -12.41
CA SER A 71 -3.56 -14.06 -11.95
C SER A 71 -3.31 -12.54 -12.00
N ALA A 72 -2.06 -12.09 -12.09
CA ALA A 72 -1.70 -10.69 -11.95
C ALA A 72 -2.39 -9.75 -12.96
N PRO A 73 -2.45 -10.06 -14.27
CA PRO A 73 -3.16 -9.20 -15.21
C PRO A 73 -4.65 -9.04 -14.86
N PHE A 74 -5.27 -10.11 -14.38
CA PHE A 74 -6.67 -10.07 -13.95
C PHE A 74 -6.81 -9.27 -12.65
N LEU A 75 -5.97 -9.52 -11.65
CA LEU A 75 -5.98 -8.78 -10.39
C LEU A 75 -5.75 -7.29 -10.61
N SER A 76 -4.89 -6.91 -11.53
CA SER A 76 -4.59 -5.52 -11.81
C SER A 76 -5.82 -4.71 -12.26
N LYS A 77 -6.78 -5.35 -12.89
CA LYS A 77 -8.04 -4.71 -13.28
C LYS A 77 -8.88 -4.30 -12.06
N PHE A 78 -8.80 -5.07 -10.98
CA PHE A 78 -9.51 -4.78 -9.73
C PHE A 78 -8.87 -3.64 -8.92
N LEU A 79 -7.69 -3.21 -9.26
CA LEU A 79 -7.10 -1.97 -8.69
C LEU A 79 -7.90 -0.72 -9.07
N LYS A 80 -8.74 -0.81 -10.08
CA LYS A 80 -9.66 0.27 -10.51
C LYS A 80 -11.12 -0.01 -10.14
N HIS A 81 -11.37 -1.06 -9.36
CA HIS A 81 -12.74 -1.44 -9.00
C HIS A 81 -13.39 -0.34 -8.17
N PRO A 82 -14.70 -0.04 -8.39
CA PRO A 82 -15.40 1.00 -7.63
C PRO A 82 -15.43 0.75 -6.12
N HIS A 83 -15.49 -0.51 -5.69
CA HIS A 83 -15.54 -0.87 -4.28
C HIS A 83 -14.13 -1.00 -3.70
N TRP A 84 -13.85 -0.22 -2.64
CA TRP A 84 -12.52 -0.16 -2.02
C TRP A 84 -12.03 -1.53 -1.50
N VAL A 85 -12.96 -2.39 -1.05
CA VAL A 85 -12.62 -3.74 -0.58
C VAL A 85 -11.91 -4.53 -1.67
N MET A 86 -12.37 -4.42 -2.91
CA MET A 86 -11.77 -5.14 -4.04
C MET A 86 -10.42 -4.53 -4.44
N ARG A 87 -10.28 -3.21 -4.35
CA ARG A 87 -8.98 -2.57 -4.57
C ARG A 87 -7.96 -3.04 -3.53
N MET A 88 -8.36 -3.10 -2.24
CA MET A 88 -7.51 -3.60 -1.16
C MET A 88 -7.14 -5.06 -1.32
N ALA A 89 -8.13 -5.91 -1.58
CA ALA A 89 -7.90 -7.35 -1.75
C ALA A 89 -6.90 -7.62 -2.87
N SER A 90 -7.02 -6.89 -3.98
CA SER A 90 -6.11 -7.02 -5.12
C SER A 90 -4.71 -6.51 -4.79
N LEU A 91 -4.58 -5.36 -4.13
CA LEU A 91 -3.28 -4.86 -3.69
C LEU A 91 -2.56 -5.86 -2.79
N LYS A 92 -3.24 -6.39 -1.78
CA LYS A 92 -2.64 -7.34 -0.85
C LYS A 92 -2.25 -8.65 -1.53
N THR A 93 -3.07 -9.13 -2.46
CA THR A 93 -2.77 -10.35 -3.21
C THR A 93 -1.58 -10.14 -4.13
N MET A 94 -1.53 -9.02 -4.83
CA MET A 94 -0.40 -8.69 -5.71
C MET A 94 0.91 -8.50 -4.93
N LEU A 95 0.84 -7.96 -3.71
CA LEU A 95 2.00 -7.88 -2.82
C LEU A 95 2.48 -9.28 -2.42
N ALA A 96 1.56 -10.15 -2.01
CA ALA A 96 1.88 -11.53 -1.63
C ALA A 96 2.52 -12.30 -2.80
N LEU A 97 2.11 -12.02 -4.02
CA LEU A 97 2.67 -12.60 -5.25
C LEU A 97 3.92 -11.86 -5.74
N LYS A 98 4.39 -10.85 -5.03
CA LYS A 98 5.58 -10.05 -5.37
C LYS A 98 5.53 -9.48 -6.80
N GLN A 99 4.39 -8.92 -7.17
CA GLN A 99 4.17 -8.40 -8.53
C GLN A 99 4.77 -7.00 -8.70
N ARG A 100 6.03 -6.93 -9.11
CA ARG A 100 6.79 -5.68 -9.29
C ARG A 100 6.48 -4.94 -10.58
N GLY A 101 5.97 -5.63 -11.58
CA GLY A 101 5.70 -5.06 -12.89
C GLY A 101 4.50 -4.11 -12.97
N TYR A 102 3.86 -3.81 -11.84
CA TYR A 102 2.64 -2.99 -11.77
C TYR A 102 2.85 -1.69 -11.01
N SER A 103 4.06 -1.17 -11.05
CA SER A 103 4.47 0.02 -10.28
C SER A 103 3.55 1.22 -10.50
N GLN A 104 3.21 1.55 -11.75
CA GLN A 104 2.36 2.70 -12.06
C GLN A 104 0.91 2.48 -11.65
N GLN A 105 0.44 1.25 -11.67
CA GLN A 105 -0.87 0.90 -11.15
C GLN A 105 -0.93 1.10 -9.63
N TYR A 106 0.11 0.70 -8.90
CA TYR A 106 0.21 1.01 -7.46
C TYR A 106 0.28 2.52 -7.23
N ALA A 107 1.09 3.21 -8.01
CA ALA A 107 1.26 4.66 -7.89
C ALA A 107 -0.07 5.42 -8.09
N SER A 108 -0.93 4.95 -9.00
CA SER A 108 -2.24 5.58 -9.20
C SER A 108 -3.12 5.50 -7.96
N LEU A 109 -2.96 4.48 -7.12
CA LEU A 109 -3.71 4.31 -5.89
C LEU A 109 -3.15 5.11 -4.70
N LEU A 110 -2.01 5.78 -4.86
CA LEU A 110 -1.51 6.74 -3.88
C LEU A 110 -2.42 7.97 -3.76
N LYS A 111 -3.32 8.17 -4.70
CA LYS A 111 -4.32 9.25 -4.70
C LYS A 111 -5.74 8.75 -4.38
N ASP A 112 -5.88 7.49 -4.01
CA ASP A 112 -7.18 6.88 -3.73
C ASP A 112 -7.94 7.64 -2.65
N ASP A 113 -9.27 7.71 -2.76
CA ASP A 113 -10.11 8.35 -1.76
C ASP A 113 -10.05 7.64 -0.40
N SER A 114 -9.84 6.32 -0.41
CA SER A 114 -9.71 5.54 0.82
C SER A 114 -8.29 5.65 1.39
N PHE A 115 -8.19 6.07 2.65
CA PHE A 115 -6.91 6.15 3.37
C PHE A 115 -6.20 4.79 3.39
N ILE A 116 -6.93 3.71 3.69
CA ILE A 116 -6.29 2.39 3.79
C ILE A 116 -5.80 1.87 2.45
N VAL A 117 -6.47 2.23 1.35
CA VAL A 117 -6.00 1.89 0.00
C VAL A 117 -4.72 2.66 -0.31
N ARG A 118 -4.66 3.97 0.01
CA ARG A 118 -3.42 4.75 -0.16
C ARG A 118 -2.26 4.14 0.62
N ALA A 119 -2.52 3.78 1.88
CA ALA A 119 -1.50 3.18 2.75
C ALA A 119 -1.01 1.82 2.23
N GLN A 120 -1.92 0.99 1.72
CA GLN A 120 -1.55 -0.31 1.15
C GLN A 120 -0.76 -0.16 -0.15
N ALA A 121 -1.18 0.77 -1.03
CA ALA A 121 -0.43 1.04 -2.27
C ALA A 121 1.00 1.49 -1.96
N LEU A 122 1.16 2.35 -0.97
CA LEU A 122 2.48 2.80 -0.50
C LEU A 122 3.31 1.63 0.04
N ASP A 123 2.69 0.73 0.79
CA ASP A 123 3.36 -0.47 1.31
C ASP A 123 3.82 -1.40 0.18
N ASN A 124 2.99 -1.58 -0.86
CA ASN A 124 3.38 -2.36 -2.04
C ASN A 124 4.63 -1.76 -2.71
N ILE A 125 4.62 -0.45 -2.93
CA ILE A 125 5.74 0.27 -3.56
C ILE A 125 7.02 0.13 -2.72
N ARG A 126 6.92 0.35 -1.41
CA ARG A 126 8.06 0.27 -0.50
C ARG A 126 8.60 -1.15 -0.43
N THR A 127 7.75 -2.13 -0.18
CA THR A 127 8.13 -3.53 0.02
C THR A 127 8.70 -4.14 -1.25
N LEU A 128 8.08 -3.86 -2.39
CA LEU A 128 8.52 -4.38 -3.69
C LEU A 128 9.62 -3.52 -4.34
N LYS A 129 9.95 -2.37 -3.74
CA LYS A 129 10.99 -1.43 -4.21
C LYS A 129 10.79 -1.03 -5.67
N THR A 130 9.57 -0.63 -6.00
CA THR A 130 9.22 -0.14 -7.34
C THR A 130 9.67 1.31 -7.49
N VAL A 131 10.95 1.51 -7.75
CA VAL A 131 11.64 2.81 -7.70
C VAL A 131 11.07 3.87 -8.65
N ASP A 132 10.50 3.47 -9.77
CA ASP A 132 9.88 4.39 -10.73
C ASP A 132 8.62 5.08 -10.20
N ALA A 133 8.04 4.60 -9.09
CA ALA A 133 6.91 5.24 -8.42
C ALA A 133 7.34 6.33 -7.41
N ALA A 134 8.65 6.51 -7.18
CA ALA A 134 9.14 7.45 -6.18
C ALA A 134 8.63 8.89 -6.35
N PRO A 135 8.55 9.45 -7.57
CA PRO A 135 7.98 10.80 -7.74
C PRO A 135 6.54 10.91 -7.25
N GLN A 136 5.71 9.91 -7.49
CA GLN A 136 4.32 9.89 -7.02
C GLN A 136 4.24 9.72 -5.50
N VAL A 137 5.17 8.96 -4.91
CA VAL A 137 5.28 8.86 -3.44
C VAL A 137 5.60 10.23 -2.85
N TRP A 138 6.60 10.93 -3.38
CA TRP A 138 6.97 12.27 -2.93
C TRP A 138 5.79 13.24 -3.05
N ALA A 139 5.03 13.15 -4.13
CA ALA A 139 3.86 14.02 -4.37
C ALA A 139 2.78 13.88 -3.30
N MET A 140 2.73 12.78 -2.56
CA MET A 140 1.78 12.60 -1.44
C MET A 140 1.97 13.64 -0.34
N LEU A 141 3.16 14.23 -0.20
CA LEU A 141 3.42 15.30 0.76
C LEU A 141 2.62 16.57 0.48
N TYR A 142 2.18 16.75 -0.75
CA TYR A 142 1.44 17.93 -1.21
C TYR A 142 -0.05 17.64 -1.41
N ASP A 143 -0.49 16.41 -1.15
CA ASP A 143 -1.90 16.01 -1.26
C ASP A 143 -2.62 16.24 0.07
N LYS A 144 -3.61 17.11 0.06
CA LYS A 144 -4.39 17.49 1.24
C LYS A 144 -5.07 16.29 1.93
N LYS A 145 -5.36 15.22 1.19
CA LYS A 145 -5.95 14.00 1.74
C LYS A 145 -5.09 13.37 2.84
N ASN A 146 -3.78 13.65 2.85
CA ASN A 146 -2.83 13.06 3.79
C ASN A 146 -2.62 13.91 5.04
N TYR A 147 -3.44 14.94 5.20
CA TYR A 147 -3.46 15.80 6.36
C TYR A 147 -4.88 15.88 6.91
N TYR A 148 -5.00 16.11 8.21
CA TYR A 148 -6.32 16.30 8.82
C TYR A 148 -6.34 17.62 9.54
N GLN A 149 -7.52 18.23 9.58
CA GLN A 149 -7.73 19.50 10.25
C GLN A 149 -8.60 19.27 11.48
N PRO A 150 -8.01 19.21 12.69
CA PRO A 150 -8.80 19.04 13.90
C PRO A 150 -9.67 20.27 14.12
N THR A 151 -10.80 20.07 14.80
CA THR A 151 -11.68 21.14 15.20
C THR A 151 -11.80 21.18 16.72
N MET A 152 -11.94 22.38 17.29
CA MET A 152 -12.23 22.57 18.70
C MET A 152 -13.31 23.66 18.82
N ASN A 153 -14.42 23.34 19.50
CA ASN A 153 -15.54 24.26 19.65
C ASN A 153 -16.06 24.82 18.31
N GLY A 154 -16.10 23.96 17.28
CA GLY A 154 -16.55 24.33 15.94
C GLY A 154 -15.56 25.15 15.11
N LYS A 155 -14.37 25.44 15.64
CA LYS A 155 -13.32 26.17 14.92
C LYS A 155 -12.27 25.22 14.39
N ALA A 156 -11.87 25.41 13.12
CA ALA A 156 -10.78 24.66 12.52
C ALA A 156 -9.45 25.07 13.15
N LEU A 157 -8.68 24.07 13.60
CA LEU A 157 -7.30 24.25 14.06
C LEU A 157 -6.34 24.06 12.90
N LYS A 158 -5.04 24.30 13.13
CA LYS A 158 -4.01 24.10 12.13
C LYS A 158 -4.01 22.62 11.64
N ALA A 159 -3.89 22.43 10.33
CA ALA A 159 -3.81 21.10 9.74
C ALA A 159 -2.62 20.32 10.30
N LYS A 160 -2.84 19.04 10.59
CA LYS A 160 -1.81 18.12 11.09
C LYS A 160 -1.53 17.01 10.08
N ARG A 161 -0.30 16.54 10.07
CA ARG A 161 0.10 15.41 9.25
C ARG A 161 -0.53 14.11 9.77
N SER A 162 -1.11 13.32 8.87
CA SER A 162 -1.52 11.97 9.22
C SER A 162 -0.29 11.04 9.26
N ASN A 163 -0.45 9.85 9.85
CA ASN A 163 0.66 8.90 9.98
C ASN A 163 1.25 8.44 8.65
N ILE A 164 0.49 8.53 7.57
CA ILE A 164 0.97 8.16 6.24
C ILE A 164 2.17 9.02 5.80
N ILE A 165 2.27 10.26 6.30
CA ILE A 165 3.39 11.15 5.95
C ILE A 165 4.73 10.56 6.41
N LYS A 166 4.76 9.95 7.60
CA LYS A 166 5.97 9.24 8.06
C LYS A 166 6.35 8.10 7.12
N SER A 167 5.35 7.36 6.65
CA SER A 167 5.55 6.28 5.69
C SER A 167 6.03 6.80 4.33
N VAL A 168 5.55 7.96 3.90
CA VAL A 168 6.03 8.61 2.66
C VAL A 168 7.53 8.93 2.77
N ILE A 169 7.92 9.60 3.86
CA ILE A 169 9.33 9.97 4.06
C ILE A 169 10.21 8.70 4.12
N THR A 170 9.79 7.71 4.87
CA THR A 170 10.50 6.42 4.96
C THR A 170 10.63 5.76 3.59
N THR A 171 9.56 5.77 2.81
CA THR A 171 9.53 5.11 1.50
C THR A 171 10.49 5.78 0.51
N VAL A 172 10.53 7.12 0.44
CA VAL A 172 11.46 7.79 -0.48
C VAL A 172 12.92 7.49 -0.12
N GLY A 173 13.22 7.30 1.17
CA GLY A 173 14.53 6.84 1.62
C GLY A 173 14.83 5.41 1.18
N GLU A 174 13.87 4.49 1.38
CA GLU A 174 13.99 3.09 0.96
C GLU A 174 14.20 2.96 -0.55
N LEU A 175 13.55 3.81 -1.33
CA LEU A 175 13.68 3.85 -2.79
C LEU A 175 14.92 4.63 -3.24
N LYS A 176 15.67 5.23 -2.32
CA LYS A 176 16.85 6.08 -2.60
C LYS A 176 16.54 7.17 -3.63
N PHE A 177 15.43 7.86 -3.45
CA PHE A 177 14.95 8.89 -4.36
C PHE A 177 15.82 10.15 -4.26
N GLU A 178 16.75 10.29 -5.17
CA GLU A 178 17.77 11.35 -5.16
C GLU A 178 17.17 12.76 -5.19
N LYS A 179 16.05 12.94 -5.91
CA LYS A 179 15.38 14.25 -5.99
C LYS A 179 14.80 14.72 -4.66
N ALA A 180 14.64 13.83 -3.67
CA ALA A 180 14.22 14.21 -2.32
C ALA A 180 15.36 14.74 -1.45
N ARG A 181 16.62 14.57 -1.86
CA ARG A 181 17.79 14.95 -1.05
C ARG A 181 17.75 16.41 -0.63
N GLN A 182 17.71 17.32 -1.59
CA GLN A 182 17.76 18.76 -1.31
C GLN A 182 16.53 19.24 -0.51
N PRO A 183 15.29 18.87 -0.88
CA PRO A 183 14.14 19.22 -0.05
C PRO A 183 14.23 18.69 1.37
N LEU A 184 14.67 17.44 1.59
CA LEU A 184 14.81 16.87 2.92
C LEU A 184 15.88 17.56 3.74
N LEU A 185 17.02 17.94 3.14
CA LEU A 185 18.07 18.70 3.80
C LEU A 185 17.58 20.07 4.29
N LYS A 186 16.65 20.70 3.55
CA LYS A 186 16.01 21.95 3.97
C LYS A 186 14.97 21.71 5.06
N MET A 187 14.12 20.71 4.89
CA MET A 187 13.04 20.39 5.83
C MET A 187 13.58 20.04 7.21
N ILE A 188 14.64 19.24 7.28
CA ILE A 188 15.15 18.72 8.55
C ILE A 188 15.68 19.85 9.47
N GLN A 189 16.01 21.03 8.92
CA GLN A 189 16.45 22.19 9.68
C GLN A 189 15.30 22.96 10.34
N LYS A 190 14.06 22.67 9.98
CA LYS A 190 12.89 23.46 10.42
C LYS A 190 12.15 22.77 11.57
N GLU A 191 11.93 23.50 12.66
CA GLU A 191 11.24 22.99 13.85
C GLU A 191 9.84 22.45 13.56
N ARG A 192 9.16 23.02 12.58
CA ARG A 192 7.80 22.56 12.21
C ARG A 192 7.74 21.12 11.74
N TYR A 193 8.90 20.50 11.44
CA TYR A 193 8.99 19.11 11.02
C TYR A 193 9.60 18.21 12.09
N ASN A 194 9.69 18.68 13.35
CA ASN A 194 10.26 17.87 14.44
C ASN A 194 9.55 16.54 14.63
N ASP A 195 8.25 16.51 14.39
CA ASP A 195 7.42 15.30 14.52
C ASP A 195 7.81 14.17 13.54
N ILE A 196 8.46 14.52 12.44
CA ILE A 196 8.94 13.57 11.43
C ILE A 196 10.47 13.58 11.28
N PHE A 197 11.15 14.14 12.26
CA PHE A 197 12.63 14.24 12.26
C PHE A 197 13.30 12.86 12.13
N PRO A 198 12.93 11.84 12.93
CA PRO A 198 13.58 10.54 12.83
C PRO A 198 13.48 9.92 11.45
N GLU A 199 12.31 10.05 10.81
CA GLU A 199 12.08 9.52 9.47
C GLU A 199 12.90 10.26 8.41
N MET A 200 13.04 11.58 8.52
CA MET A 200 13.89 12.38 7.62
C MET A 200 15.37 12.05 7.79
N ASP A 201 15.82 11.91 9.03
CA ASP A 201 17.21 11.53 9.34
C ASP A 201 17.55 10.17 8.72
N ALA A 202 16.71 9.17 8.93
CA ALA A 202 16.88 7.83 8.39
C ALA A 202 16.86 7.81 6.85
N SER A 203 15.94 8.58 6.24
CA SER A 203 15.84 8.65 4.79
C SER A 203 17.03 9.34 4.16
N LEU A 204 17.51 10.43 4.75
CA LEU A 204 18.71 11.10 4.29
C LEU A 204 19.92 10.17 4.36
N ALA A 205 20.02 9.36 5.43
CA ALA A 205 21.10 8.38 5.54
C ALA A 205 21.09 7.38 4.37
N LYS A 206 19.92 6.93 3.97
CA LYS A 206 19.78 5.99 2.84
C LYS A 206 20.06 6.65 1.48
N ILE A 207 19.58 7.87 1.29
CA ILE A 207 19.76 8.60 0.03
C ILE A 207 21.22 9.02 -0.15
N THR A 208 21.87 9.52 0.92
CA THR A 208 23.24 10.05 0.85
C THR A 208 24.31 8.99 1.06
N GLY A 209 23.97 7.84 1.65
CA GLY A 209 24.93 6.83 2.06
C GLY A 209 25.74 7.22 3.31
N GLN A 210 25.38 8.32 4.00
CA GLN A 210 26.07 8.79 5.20
C GLN A 210 25.10 8.87 6.37
N LYS A 211 25.52 8.38 7.52
CA LYS A 211 24.71 8.34 8.73
C LYS A 211 25.09 9.50 9.65
N SER A 212 24.09 10.20 10.19
CA SER A 212 24.33 11.23 11.20
C SER A 212 24.89 10.61 12.50
N PRO A 213 25.66 11.36 13.29
CA PRO A 213 26.22 10.82 14.53
C PRO A 213 25.13 10.53 15.56
N ASN A 214 25.44 9.61 16.48
CA ASN A 214 24.58 9.38 17.64
C ASN A 214 24.50 10.64 18.48
N GLY A 215 23.34 10.93 19.02
CA GLY A 215 23.11 12.10 19.84
C GLY A 215 21.71 12.65 19.70
N ASP A 216 21.51 13.87 20.20
CA ASP A 216 20.22 14.54 20.14
C ASP A 216 19.93 15.10 18.73
N MET A 217 18.74 15.67 18.59
CA MET A 217 18.27 16.24 17.34
C MET A 217 19.16 17.40 16.86
N SER A 218 19.64 18.23 17.77
CA SER A 218 20.52 19.38 17.43
C SER A 218 21.83 18.93 16.78
N LYS A 219 22.43 17.87 17.33
CA LYS A 219 23.68 17.30 16.81
C LYS A 219 23.50 16.74 15.40
N LYS A 220 22.39 16.06 15.17
CA LYS A 220 22.05 15.51 13.86
C LYS A 220 21.74 16.60 12.83
N ARG A 221 21.05 17.67 13.25
CA ARG A 221 20.80 18.83 12.38
C ARG A 221 22.08 19.48 11.89
N ILE A 222 23.05 19.65 12.77
CA ILE A 222 24.35 20.24 12.41
C ILE A 222 25.02 19.38 11.34
N PHE A 223 25.01 18.07 11.50
CA PHE A 223 25.54 17.14 10.50
C PHE A 223 24.93 17.37 9.11
N TRP A 224 23.59 17.40 9.03
CA TRP A 224 22.88 17.59 7.77
C TRP A 224 23.06 19.01 7.21
N GLN A 225 23.15 20.02 8.07
CA GLN A 225 23.42 21.39 7.66
C GLN A 225 24.77 21.52 6.97
N ARG A 226 25.79 20.90 7.53
CA ARG A 226 27.15 20.88 6.93
C ARG A 226 27.14 20.18 5.57
N MET A 227 26.41 19.08 5.46
CA MET A 227 26.26 18.38 4.18
C MET A 227 25.59 19.26 3.13
N ALA A 228 24.53 19.97 3.48
CA ALA A 228 23.82 20.88 2.58
C ALA A 228 24.73 21.99 2.06
N LEU A 229 25.58 22.55 2.93
CA LEU A 229 26.53 23.60 2.54
C LEU A 229 27.63 23.07 1.60
N ASN A 230 28.10 21.85 1.82
CA ASN A 230 29.14 21.24 0.99
C ASN A 230 28.68 20.88 -0.41
N THR A 231 27.39 20.72 -0.62
CA THR A 231 26.81 20.35 -1.93
C THR A 231 26.43 21.55 -2.79
N THR A 232 26.58 22.78 -2.29
CA THR A 232 26.26 24.03 -3.00
C THR A 232 27.47 24.69 -3.66
N ILE A 233 28.63 24.04 -3.65
CA ILE A 233 29.87 24.56 -4.26
C ILE A 233 30.07 23.93 -5.65
#